data_9693952f7fcba0099df33f73b1abe9e7
#
_entry.id   9693952f7fcba0099df33f73b1abe9e7
#
_cell.length_a   1.000
_cell.length_b   1.000
_cell.length_c   1.000
_cell.angle_alpha   90.00
_cell.angle_beta   90.00
_cell.angle_gamma   90.00
#
_symmetry.space_group_name_H-M   'P 1'
#
loop_
_entity.id
_entity.type
_entity.pdbx_description
1 polymer ?
#
loop_
_entity_poly.entity_id
_entity_poly.type
_entity_poly.pdbx_seq_one_letter_code
_entity_poly.pdbx_strand_id
1 'polypeptide(L)'
;MRLHLPPSLRSALLASLVSFSGIYSYSHAATSADFWQIPDFGGPDFTWTGAGEGDAVGTAGNWEGGSAPSRVDNKGPHLIFNGVDVTVTGTPPNTSDGGGISVTGNGSVSVGLGQWGGNVYVEKGSSLTTSFSNQIKNTEAEGHANIYVDGILNMTTPGGNLNFDNGTGSGNHYWHIGLDGMVNLSNTTTITKNAKTWNVEVVVAGAMEELAVTNREMVDDALITRYFMSTGADLGASLDSLRIWKQAGDDTYEALTRVDSAGQLGAGNFLLVSNGSGMSVQYKGEGYDAETLVWNSNGTWSNTGTGWYKQGDGTKTDTSFLNGDAVIFTAAEGSKTVNFSGGINVSSMTFETD
;
A
#
# COMPACT_ATOMS: atom_id res chain seq x y z
N MET A 1 8.91 15.02 -60.71
CA MET A 1 10.27 14.44 -60.63
C MET A 1 10.20 13.17 -59.79
N ARG A 2 10.24 11.97 -60.36
CA ARG A 2 10.21 10.72 -59.60
C ARG A 2 11.65 10.33 -59.29
N LEU A 3 12.03 10.36 -58.00
CA LEU A 3 13.32 9.87 -57.56
C LEU A 3 13.33 8.33 -57.68
N HIS A 4 14.16 7.79 -58.53
CA HIS A 4 14.38 6.35 -58.68
C HIS A 4 15.58 5.99 -57.81
N LEU A 5 15.34 5.38 -56.66
CA LEU A 5 16.39 4.87 -55.77
C LEU A 5 16.73 3.42 -56.19
N PRO A 6 18.00 3.02 -56.22
CA PRO A 6 18.42 1.66 -56.53
C PRO A 6 17.94 0.66 -55.46
N PRO A 7 17.72 -0.62 -55.85
CA PRO A 7 17.13 -1.63 -54.92
C PRO A 7 17.89 -1.83 -53.63
N SER A 8 19.20 -1.67 -53.61
CA SER A 8 20.04 -1.79 -52.42
C SER A 8 19.81 -0.70 -51.37
N LEU A 9 19.43 0.51 -51.79
CA LEU A 9 19.08 1.59 -50.86
C LEU A 9 17.67 1.45 -50.27
N ARG A 10 16.76 0.77 -51.00
CA ARG A 10 15.41 0.49 -50.46
C ARG A 10 15.44 -0.54 -49.35
N SER A 11 16.29 -1.55 -49.45
CA SER A 11 16.45 -2.55 -48.38
C SER A 11 17.14 -1.99 -47.15
N ALA A 12 18.10 -1.10 -47.30
CA ALA A 12 18.76 -0.44 -46.17
C ALA A 12 17.83 0.56 -45.44
N LEU A 13 16.95 1.26 -46.20
CA LEU A 13 15.99 2.18 -45.61
C LEU A 13 14.86 1.43 -44.86
N LEU A 14 14.42 0.26 -45.33
CA LEU A 14 13.45 -0.57 -44.64
C LEU A 14 14.08 -1.23 -43.39
N ALA A 15 15.34 -1.64 -43.46
CA ALA A 15 16.02 -2.24 -42.30
C ALA A 15 16.31 -1.23 -41.17
N SER A 16 16.53 0.04 -41.52
CA SER A 16 16.70 1.09 -40.49
C SER A 16 15.40 1.60 -39.88
N LEU A 17 14.24 1.37 -40.52
CA LEU A 17 12.94 1.70 -39.95
C LEU A 17 12.38 0.60 -39.01
N VAL A 18 12.92 -0.63 -39.07
CA VAL A 18 12.47 -1.73 -38.21
C VAL A 18 13.23 -1.80 -36.88
N SER A 19 14.33 -1.07 -36.73
CA SER A 19 15.12 -1.05 -35.49
C SER A 19 14.80 0.13 -34.53
N PHE A 20 13.75 0.91 -34.81
CA PHE A 20 13.22 1.94 -33.91
C PHE A 20 11.80 1.64 -33.44
N SER A 21 11.46 0.38 -33.27
CA SER A 21 10.41 0.03 -32.31
C SER A 21 11.05 -0.07 -30.91
N GLY A 22 11.62 1.02 -30.48
CA GLY A 22 11.70 1.27 -29.03
C GLY A 22 10.27 1.17 -28.54
N ILE A 23 9.99 0.15 -27.76
CA ILE A 23 8.79 0.06 -26.96
C ILE A 23 8.87 1.27 -26.03
N TYR A 24 8.37 2.42 -26.48
CA TYR A 24 7.91 3.43 -25.56
C TYR A 24 6.71 2.79 -24.87
N SER A 25 6.98 2.08 -23.79
CA SER A 25 5.97 1.89 -22.76
C SER A 25 5.63 3.32 -22.34
N TYR A 26 4.57 3.88 -22.90
CA TYR A 26 3.92 4.98 -22.25
C TYR A 26 3.52 4.42 -20.90
N SER A 27 4.26 4.78 -19.84
CA SER A 27 3.74 4.64 -18.51
C SER A 27 2.49 5.52 -18.50
N HIS A 28 1.32 4.89 -18.61
CA HIS A 28 0.08 5.58 -18.31
C HIS A 28 0.19 5.91 -16.83
N ALA A 29 0.28 7.19 -16.52
CA ALA A 29 0.08 7.64 -15.16
C ALA A 29 -1.32 7.18 -14.76
N ALA A 30 -1.40 6.30 -13.77
CA ALA A 30 -2.64 5.83 -13.20
C ALA A 30 -3.04 6.73 -12.03
N THR A 31 -4.31 6.79 -11.73
CA THR A 31 -4.83 7.35 -10.47
C THR A 31 -5.18 6.21 -9.52
N SER A 32 -5.39 6.49 -8.24
CA SER A 32 -5.86 5.48 -7.28
C SER A 32 -7.16 4.82 -7.75
N ALA A 33 -8.02 5.55 -8.45
CA ALA A 33 -9.26 5.02 -9.02
C ALA A 33 -9.04 3.90 -10.05
N ASP A 34 -7.87 3.79 -10.63
CA ASP A 34 -7.56 2.76 -11.64
C ASP A 34 -7.22 1.39 -11.03
N PHE A 35 -6.74 1.36 -9.79
CA PHE A 35 -6.31 0.12 -9.13
C PHE A 35 -6.66 0.04 -7.64
N TRP A 36 -6.96 1.17 -7.00
CA TRP A 36 -7.29 1.26 -5.58
C TRP A 36 -8.68 1.85 -5.42
N GLN A 37 -9.68 1.00 -5.37
CA GLN A 37 -11.05 1.41 -5.03
C GLN A 37 -11.49 0.65 -3.78
N ILE A 38 -12.02 1.37 -2.79
CA ILE A 38 -12.67 0.72 -1.66
C ILE A 38 -13.74 -0.23 -2.23
N PRO A 39 -13.77 -1.51 -1.82
CA PRO A 39 -14.69 -2.48 -2.38
C PRO A 39 -16.13 -2.03 -2.21
N ASP A 40 -16.92 -2.18 -3.26
CA ASP A 40 -18.38 -2.12 -3.11
C ASP A 40 -18.84 -3.40 -2.39
N PHE A 41 -19.35 -3.21 -1.19
CA PHE A 41 -19.94 -4.27 -0.40
C PHE A 41 -21.44 -4.34 -0.76
N GLY A 42 -21.78 -5.18 -1.71
CA GLY A 42 -23.16 -5.32 -2.19
C GLY A 42 -24.12 -6.05 -1.24
N GLY A 43 -23.66 -6.44 -0.05
CA GLY A 43 -24.47 -7.07 1.00
C GLY A 43 -25.05 -6.07 1.99
N PRO A 44 -25.92 -6.50 2.91
CA PRO A 44 -26.46 -5.63 3.96
C PRO A 44 -25.38 -5.24 4.98
N ASP A 45 -25.36 -3.97 5.35
CA ASP A 45 -24.44 -3.40 6.32
C ASP A 45 -24.84 -3.74 7.76
N PHE A 46 -23.84 -4.13 8.57
CA PHE A 46 -23.97 -4.33 9.99
C PHE A 46 -22.80 -3.63 10.70
N THR A 47 -23.08 -2.51 11.34
CA THR A 47 -22.09 -1.72 12.08
C THR A 47 -21.99 -2.20 13.51
N TRP A 48 -20.80 -2.52 13.95
CA TRP A 48 -20.52 -2.92 15.34
C TRP A 48 -20.57 -1.72 16.27
N THR A 49 -21.39 -1.82 17.31
CA THR A 49 -21.51 -0.80 18.38
C THR A 49 -20.95 -1.26 19.71
N GLY A 50 -20.86 -2.58 19.94
CA GLY A 50 -20.45 -3.17 21.21
C GLY A 50 -21.38 -2.86 22.39
N ALA A 51 -22.63 -2.44 22.13
CA ALA A 51 -23.55 -2.02 23.17
C ALA A 51 -24.29 -3.20 23.87
N GLY A 52 -24.14 -4.43 23.33
CA GLY A 52 -24.74 -5.64 23.90
C GLY A 52 -23.90 -6.24 25.01
N GLU A 53 -24.39 -7.33 25.59
CA GLU A 53 -23.65 -8.08 26.59
C GLU A 53 -22.61 -9.00 25.93
N GLY A 54 -21.32 -8.76 26.20
CA GLY A 54 -20.18 -9.51 25.67
C GLY A 54 -19.95 -9.26 24.18
N ASP A 55 -18.89 -9.85 23.63
CA ASP A 55 -18.38 -9.59 22.28
C ASP A 55 -18.81 -10.66 21.26
N ALA A 56 -19.95 -11.32 21.46
CA ALA A 56 -20.40 -12.34 20.53
C ALA A 56 -21.04 -11.74 19.28
N VAL A 57 -20.65 -12.24 18.12
CA VAL A 57 -21.18 -11.80 16.80
C VAL A 57 -22.70 -11.98 16.71
N GLY A 58 -23.26 -13.02 17.36
CA GLY A 58 -24.69 -13.31 17.38
C GLY A 58 -25.51 -12.45 18.33
N THR A 59 -24.89 -11.61 19.16
CA THR A 59 -25.59 -10.73 20.09
C THR A 59 -26.15 -9.52 19.36
N ALA A 60 -27.46 -9.47 19.16
CA ALA A 60 -28.13 -8.42 18.39
C ALA A 60 -27.83 -7.00 18.89
N GLY A 61 -27.70 -6.80 20.21
CA GLY A 61 -27.37 -5.52 20.82
C GLY A 61 -25.98 -4.98 20.48
N ASN A 62 -25.07 -5.80 19.94
CA ASN A 62 -23.75 -5.37 19.50
C ASN A 62 -23.74 -4.69 18.13
N TRP A 63 -24.87 -4.70 17.46
CA TRP A 63 -24.99 -4.17 16.10
C TRP A 63 -25.98 -3.01 16.04
N GLU A 64 -25.70 -2.05 15.18
CA GLU A 64 -26.61 -0.95 14.92
C GLU A 64 -27.97 -1.49 14.47
N GLY A 65 -29.05 -0.87 14.96
CA GLY A 65 -30.40 -1.35 14.68
C GLY A 65 -30.82 -2.60 15.48
N GLY A 66 -29.96 -3.15 16.37
CA GLY A 66 -30.33 -4.24 17.28
C GLY A 66 -30.63 -5.58 16.58
N SER A 67 -29.97 -5.84 15.44
CA SER A 67 -30.11 -7.10 14.71
C SER A 67 -28.75 -7.73 14.44
N ALA A 68 -28.58 -9.00 14.78
CA ALA A 68 -27.35 -9.72 14.49
C ALA A 68 -27.17 -9.93 12.97
N PRO A 69 -25.89 -9.95 12.48
CA PRO A 69 -25.62 -10.14 11.07
C PRO A 69 -26.25 -11.41 10.50
N SER A 70 -26.87 -11.26 9.35
CA SER A 70 -27.51 -12.35 8.63
C SER A 70 -27.41 -12.15 7.12
N ARG A 71 -27.59 -13.23 6.37
CA ARG A 71 -27.70 -13.13 4.90
C ARG A 71 -29.08 -12.61 4.51
N VAL A 72 -29.11 -11.70 3.54
CA VAL A 72 -30.36 -11.16 2.96
C VAL A 72 -30.30 -11.32 1.44
N ASP A 73 -31.32 -11.85 0.84
CA ASP A 73 -31.44 -12.08 -0.60
C ASP A 73 -30.23 -12.83 -1.20
N ASN A 74 -29.77 -13.85 -0.49
CA ASN A 74 -28.55 -14.64 -0.78
C ASN A 74 -27.23 -13.85 -0.70
N LYS A 75 -27.25 -12.59 -0.33
CA LYS A 75 -26.03 -11.80 -0.11
C LYS A 75 -25.52 -11.94 1.32
N GLY A 76 -24.22 -12.07 1.47
CA GLY A 76 -23.55 -12.10 2.77
C GLY A 76 -23.57 -10.73 3.45
N PRO A 77 -23.48 -10.67 4.79
CA PRO A 77 -23.39 -9.42 5.50
C PRO A 77 -22.05 -8.71 5.24
N HIS A 78 -22.09 -7.39 5.20
CA HIS A 78 -20.93 -6.55 5.34
C HIS A 78 -20.79 -6.14 6.80
N LEU A 79 -19.69 -6.57 7.45
CA LEU A 79 -19.39 -6.29 8.84
C LEU A 79 -18.52 -5.04 8.94
N ILE A 80 -19.00 -4.01 9.61
CA ILE A 80 -18.33 -2.71 9.70
C ILE A 80 -17.87 -2.48 11.14
N PHE A 81 -16.55 -2.30 11.30
CA PHE A 81 -15.91 -1.95 12.57
C PHE A 81 -15.20 -0.61 12.39
N ASN A 82 -15.69 0.42 13.05
CA ASN A 82 -15.16 1.77 12.93
C ASN A 82 -14.70 2.31 14.28
N GLY A 83 -13.39 2.54 14.43
CA GLY A 83 -12.81 3.13 15.64
C GLY A 83 -12.96 2.25 16.89
N VAL A 84 -13.02 0.93 16.74
CA VAL A 84 -13.23 -0.01 17.86
C VAL A 84 -12.08 -1.00 17.99
N ASP A 85 -11.74 -1.31 19.24
CA ASP A 85 -10.80 -2.37 19.59
C ASP A 85 -11.59 -3.53 20.19
N VAL A 86 -11.70 -4.64 19.46
CA VAL A 86 -12.56 -5.75 19.90
C VAL A 86 -12.04 -7.10 19.42
N THR A 87 -12.21 -8.12 20.29
CA THR A 87 -12.10 -9.53 19.91
C THR A 87 -13.50 -10.14 19.86
N VAL A 88 -14.03 -10.23 18.63
CA VAL A 88 -15.38 -10.77 18.40
C VAL A 88 -15.38 -12.29 18.54
N THR A 89 -16.26 -12.81 19.40
CA THR A 89 -16.44 -14.24 19.62
C THR A 89 -17.56 -14.81 18.76
N GLY A 90 -17.47 -16.12 18.48
CA GLY A 90 -18.39 -16.80 17.58
C GLY A 90 -17.99 -16.64 16.10
N THR A 91 -18.70 -17.31 15.24
CA THR A 91 -18.46 -17.29 13.79
C THR A 91 -19.56 -16.47 13.13
N PRO A 92 -19.22 -15.38 12.41
CA PRO A 92 -20.20 -14.64 11.64
C PRO A 92 -20.82 -15.53 10.56
N PRO A 93 -22.02 -15.17 10.07
CA PRO A 93 -22.57 -15.79 8.88
C PRO A 93 -21.59 -15.68 7.71
N ASN A 94 -21.72 -16.61 6.76
CA ASN A 94 -20.89 -16.58 5.55
C ASN A 94 -21.07 -15.22 4.82
N THR A 95 -19.95 -14.50 4.65
CA THR A 95 -19.89 -13.19 4.00
C THR A 95 -19.71 -13.27 2.48
N SER A 96 -19.81 -14.48 1.87
CA SER A 96 -19.75 -14.62 0.42
C SER A 96 -20.91 -13.88 -0.27
N ASP A 97 -20.76 -13.69 -1.57
CA ASP A 97 -21.80 -13.10 -2.42
C ASP A 97 -22.11 -11.63 -2.07
N GLY A 98 -21.10 -10.80 -2.13
CA GLY A 98 -21.20 -9.35 -1.97
C GLY A 98 -21.04 -8.81 -0.55
N GLY A 99 -20.91 -9.67 0.47
CA GLY A 99 -20.57 -9.24 1.83
C GLY A 99 -19.07 -9.04 2.04
N GLY A 100 -18.67 -8.91 3.29
CA GLY A 100 -17.27 -8.74 3.64
C GLY A 100 -17.05 -8.16 5.03
N ILE A 101 -15.87 -7.59 5.22
CA ILE A 101 -15.49 -6.94 6.47
C ILE A 101 -14.69 -5.68 6.18
N SER A 102 -15.00 -4.59 6.88
CA SER A 102 -14.21 -3.36 6.88
C SER A 102 -13.81 -2.97 8.30
N VAL A 103 -12.55 -2.56 8.47
CA VAL A 103 -12.00 -2.04 9.73
C VAL A 103 -11.39 -0.68 9.44
N THR A 104 -11.95 0.35 10.08
CA THR A 104 -11.63 1.76 9.84
C THR A 104 -11.44 2.51 11.16
N GLY A 105 -11.09 3.79 11.08
CA GLY A 105 -11.03 4.68 12.24
C GLY A 105 -9.96 4.32 13.26
N ASN A 106 -8.83 3.76 12.84
CA ASN A 106 -7.75 3.24 13.70
C ASN A 106 -8.19 2.09 14.62
N GLY A 107 -9.20 1.31 14.22
CA GLY A 107 -9.68 0.18 15.00
C GLY A 107 -8.77 -1.05 14.93
N SER A 108 -8.79 -1.87 15.98
CA SER A 108 -8.10 -3.16 16.05
C SER A 108 -9.11 -4.28 16.31
N VAL A 109 -9.36 -5.11 15.31
CA VAL A 109 -10.41 -6.13 15.33
C VAL A 109 -9.82 -7.52 15.19
N SER A 110 -10.26 -8.43 16.07
CA SER A 110 -10.00 -9.86 15.92
C SER A 110 -11.34 -10.61 15.77
N VAL A 111 -11.51 -11.34 14.67
CA VAL A 111 -12.72 -12.10 14.40
C VAL A 111 -12.41 -13.39 13.65
N GLY A 112 -12.89 -14.52 14.14
CA GLY A 112 -12.80 -15.79 13.43
C GLY A 112 -13.81 -15.85 12.30
N LEU A 113 -13.35 -15.93 11.07
CA LEU A 113 -14.20 -16.11 9.90
C LEU A 113 -14.23 -17.59 9.54
N GLY A 114 -15.40 -18.18 9.47
CA GLY A 114 -15.56 -19.57 9.07
C GLY A 114 -15.16 -19.82 7.60
N GLN A 115 -16.12 -20.00 6.72
CA GLN A 115 -15.89 -19.89 5.28
C GLN A 115 -16.06 -18.44 4.89
N TRP A 116 -15.07 -17.90 4.23
CA TRP A 116 -15.12 -16.51 3.81
C TRP A 116 -15.10 -16.37 2.28
N GLY A 117 -15.97 -15.54 1.79
CA GLY A 117 -16.05 -15.20 0.39
C GLY A 117 -16.62 -13.81 0.28
N GLY A 118 -15.81 -12.81 0.52
CA GLY A 118 -16.25 -11.44 0.45
C GLY A 118 -15.06 -10.53 0.36
N ASN A 119 -15.35 -9.24 0.28
CA ASN A 119 -14.33 -8.23 0.23
C ASN A 119 -13.77 -7.93 1.63
N VAL A 120 -12.50 -7.50 1.71
CA VAL A 120 -11.88 -6.95 2.91
C VAL A 120 -11.40 -5.55 2.65
N TYR A 121 -11.62 -4.69 3.60
CA TYR A 121 -10.99 -3.39 3.66
C TYR A 121 -10.38 -3.14 5.04
N VAL A 122 -9.10 -2.84 5.10
CA VAL A 122 -8.40 -2.43 6.32
C VAL A 122 -7.75 -1.08 6.07
N GLU A 123 -8.31 -0.04 6.69
CA GLU A 123 -7.85 1.32 6.54
C GLU A 123 -6.48 1.55 7.21
N LYS A 124 -5.75 2.55 6.75
CA LYS A 124 -4.51 3.04 7.37
C LYS A 124 -4.68 3.26 8.87
N GLY A 125 -3.74 2.77 9.67
CA GLY A 125 -3.80 2.84 11.12
C GLY A 125 -4.68 1.76 11.77
N SER A 126 -5.49 1.04 11.00
CA SER A 126 -6.35 -0.04 11.49
C SER A 126 -5.71 -1.41 11.37
N SER A 127 -6.22 -2.39 12.13
CA SER A 127 -5.77 -3.77 12.04
C SER A 127 -6.92 -4.77 12.09
N LEU A 128 -6.84 -5.81 11.25
CA LEU A 128 -7.73 -6.96 11.27
C LEU A 128 -6.92 -8.23 11.53
N THR A 129 -7.28 -8.96 12.57
CA THR A 129 -6.79 -10.30 12.82
C THR A 129 -7.92 -11.30 12.57
N THR A 130 -7.69 -12.24 11.65
CA THR A 130 -8.69 -13.22 11.29
C THR A 130 -8.11 -14.62 11.10
N SER A 131 -8.94 -15.62 11.39
CA SER A 131 -8.66 -17.03 11.09
C SER A 131 -9.71 -17.55 10.13
N PHE A 132 -9.26 -18.28 9.09
CA PHE A 132 -10.17 -18.94 8.16
C PHE A 132 -10.25 -20.42 8.49
N SER A 133 -11.44 -21.00 8.36
CA SER A 133 -11.57 -22.42 8.59
C SER A 133 -10.96 -23.28 7.49
N ASN A 134 -10.89 -22.83 6.23
CA ASN A 134 -10.20 -23.52 5.13
C ASN A 134 -10.14 -22.77 3.79
N GLN A 135 -11.02 -21.82 3.50
CA GLN A 135 -11.19 -21.35 2.12
C GLN A 135 -11.55 -19.86 2.05
N ILE A 136 -10.89 -19.13 1.16
CA ILE A 136 -11.43 -17.88 0.62
C ILE A 136 -12.33 -18.30 -0.54
N LYS A 137 -13.64 -18.19 -0.33
CA LYS A 137 -14.65 -18.66 -1.26
C LYS A 137 -15.44 -17.53 -1.85
N ASN A 138 -15.59 -17.52 -3.15
CA ASN A 138 -16.62 -16.72 -3.79
C ASN A 138 -17.46 -17.64 -4.67
N THR A 139 -18.76 -17.65 -4.44
CA THR A 139 -19.71 -18.56 -5.09
C THR A 139 -20.41 -17.94 -6.30
N GLU A 140 -20.24 -16.64 -6.53
CA GLU A 140 -20.78 -16.00 -7.73
C GLU A 140 -19.96 -16.35 -8.97
N ALA A 141 -20.61 -16.42 -10.14
CA ALA A 141 -19.97 -16.80 -11.40
C ALA A 141 -18.85 -15.83 -11.84
N GLU A 142 -18.85 -14.60 -11.32
CA GLU A 142 -17.83 -13.58 -11.53
C GLU A 142 -17.02 -13.29 -10.25
N GLY A 143 -17.09 -14.20 -9.31
CA GLY A 143 -16.67 -14.06 -7.93
C GLY A 143 -15.24 -13.63 -7.69
N HIS A 144 -15.04 -12.34 -7.54
CA HIS A 144 -13.79 -11.76 -7.08
C HIS A 144 -13.85 -11.56 -5.57
N ALA A 145 -12.85 -12.07 -4.83
CA ALA A 145 -12.60 -11.60 -3.49
C ALA A 145 -11.52 -10.52 -3.57
N ASN A 146 -11.89 -9.29 -3.28
CA ASN A 146 -10.98 -8.17 -3.28
C ASN A 146 -10.54 -7.87 -1.84
N ILE A 147 -9.25 -7.85 -1.63
CA ILE A 147 -8.63 -7.52 -0.34
C ILE A 147 -7.89 -6.19 -0.52
N TYR A 148 -8.31 -5.18 0.23
CA TYR A 148 -7.69 -3.87 0.24
C TYR A 148 -7.10 -3.60 1.62
N VAL A 149 -5.79 -3.45 1.71
CA VAL A 149 -5.07 -3.29 2.97
C VAL A 149 -4.17 -2.08 2.89
N ASP A 150 -4.54 -1.02 3.60
CA ASP A 150 -3.68 0.13 3.88
C ASP A 150 -3.28 0.20 5.36
N GLY A 151 -3.74 -0.75 6.15
CA GLY A 151 -3.36 -1.02 7.54
C GLY A 151 -2.68 -2.38 7.68
N ILE A 152 -3.03 -3.14 8.72
CA ILE A 152 -2.45 -4.45 8.99
C ILE A 152 -3.52 -5.54 8.90
N LEU A 153 -3.31 -6.51 8.02
CA LEU A 153 -4.13 -7.71 7.94
C LEU A 153 -3.34 -8.93 8.43
N ASN A 154 -3.76 -9.49 9.55
CA ASN A 154 -3.21 -10.74 10.09
C ASN A 154 -4.14 -11.89 9.75
N MET A 155 -3.67 -12.83 8.95
CA MET A 155 -4.43 -14.01 8.53
C MET A 155 -3.79 -15.28 9.04
N THR A 156 -4.56 -16.11 9.75
CA THR A 156 -4.14 -17.43 10.17
C THR A 156 -4.89 -18.49 9.36
N THR A 157 -4.17 -19.42 8.78
CA THR A 157 -4.75 -20.51 7.98
C THR A 157 -4.59 -21.85 8.68
N PRO A 158 -5.66 -22.61 8.92
CA PRO A 158 -5.55 -23.94 9.48
C PRO A 158 -4.67 -24.83 8.62
N GLY A 159 -3.76 -25.57 9.26
CA GLY A 159 -2.85 -26.46 8.54
C GLY A 159 -1.86 -25.78 7.60
N GLY A 160 -1.74 -24.46 7.65
CA GLY A 160 -0.77 -23.70 6.86
C GLY A 160 -1.11 -23.57 5.37
N ASN A 161 -2.30 -23.95 4.93
CA ASN A 161 -2.72 -23.86 3.54
C ASN A 161 -3.78 -22.77 3.36
N LEU A 162 -3.46 -21.74 2.57
CA LEU A 162 -4.43 -20.78 2.09
C LEU A 162 -5.05 -21.31 0.79
N ASN A 163 -6.33 -21.68 0.86
CA ASN A 163 -7.03 -22.26 -0.27
C ASN A 163 -7.97 -21.23 -0.91
N PHE A 164 -7.67 -20.85 -2.16
CA PHE A 164 -8.59 -20.14 -3.01
C PHE A 164 -9.55 -21.14 -3.62
N ASP A 165 -10.79 -21.09 -3.19
CA ASP A 165 -11.79 -22.13 -3.36
C ASP A 165 -11.90 -22.75 -4.76
N ASN A 166 -12.40 -23.98 -4.69
CA ASN A 166 -12.78 -24.86 -5.80
C ASN A 166 -14.21 -24.65 -6.31
N GLY A 167 -14.84 -23.49 -6.06
CA GLY A 167 -16.11 -23.16 -6.72
C GLY A 167 -16.01 -23.33 -8.24
N THR A 168 -17.12 -23.65 -8.90
CA THR A 168 -17.17 -23.99 -10.33
C THR A 168 -16.85 -22.80 -11.27
N GLY A 169 -16.58 -21.61 -10.75
CA GLY A 169 -16.24 -20.43 -11.51
C GLY A 169 -14.72 -20.20 -11.62
N SER A 170 -14.29 -19.60 -12.74
CA SER A 170 -12.95 -19.04 -12.90
C SER A 170 -12.97 -17.62 -12.31
N GLY A 171 -12.61 -17.44 -11.06
CA GLY A 171 -12.52 -16.11 -10.44
C GLY A 171 -11.09 -15.69 -10.23
N ASN A 172 -10.86 -14.39 -10.18
CA ASN A 172 -9.58 -13.83 -9.84
C ASN A 172 -9.65 -13.28 -8.40
N HIS A 173 -8.58 -13.48 -7.64
CA HIS A 173 -8.41 -12.83 -6.35
C HIS A 173 -7.45 -11.66 -6.54
N TYR A 174 -7.89 -10.46 -6.12
CA TYR A 174 -7.10 -9.25 -6.18
C TYR A 174 -6.79 -8.77 -4.78
N TRP A 175 -5.50 -8.67 -4.48
CA TRP A 175 -5.03 -8.10 -3.23
C TRP A 175 -4.32 -6.80 -3.52
N HIS A 176 -4.89 -5.72 -2.99
CA HIS A 176 -4.35 -4.38 -3.13
C HIS A 176 -3.72 -3.99 -1.79
N ILE A 177 -2.43 -3.73 -1.80
CA ILE A 177 -1.66 -3.38 -0.60
C ILE A 177 -1.18 -1.96 -0.77
N GLY A 178 -1.77 -1.05 0.00
CA GLY A 178 -1.46 0.36 0.00
C GLY A 178 -0.08 0.67 0.58
N LEU A 179 0.30 1.92 0.58
CA LEU A 179 1.63 2.37 0.99
C LEU A 179 2.01 1.91 2.41
N ASP A 180 1.06 1.97 3.35
CA ASP A 180 1.26 1.54 4.74
C ASP A 180 0.79 0.09 4.98
N GLY A 181 0.19 -0.55 3.98
CA GLY A 181 -0.43 -1.85 4.09
C GLY A 181 0.57 -2.99 4.34
N MET A 182 0.21 -3.91 5.21
CA MET A 182 0.97 -5.13 5.49
C MET A 182 0.03 -6.32 5.67
N VAL A 183 0.36 -7.44 5.00
CA VAL A 183 -0.37 -8.68 5.13
C VAL A 183 0.52 -9.72 5.82
N ASN A 184 0.07 -10.25 6.95
CA ASN A 184 0.77 -11.27 7.72
C ASN A 184 0.12 -12.65 7.51
N LEU A 185 0.82 -13.52 6.82
CA LEU A 185 0.45 -14.92 6.56
C LEU A 185 1.43 -15.87 7.26
N SER A 186 1.84 -15.56 8.48
CA SER A 186 2.99 -16.18 9.15
C SER A 186 2.94 -17.71 9.27
N ASN A 187 1.75 -18.30 9.34
CA ASN A 187 1.58 -19.74 9.38
C ASN A 187 1.26 -20.37 8.00
N THR A 188 1.16 -19.57 6.92
CA THR A 188 0.85 -20.07 5.59
C THR A 188 2.12 -20.60 4.92
N THR A 189 2.10 -21.86 4.54
CA THR A 189 3.21 -22.55 3.86
C THR A 189 2.89 -22.93 2.43
N THR A 190 1.61 -22.97 2.08
CA THR A 190 1.14 -23.32 0.74
C THR A 190 -0.08 -22.49 0.35
N ILE A 191 -0.24 -22.29 -0.96
CA ILE A 191 -1.45 -21.71 -1.55
C ILE A 191 -2.01 -22.70 -2.58
N THR A 192 -3.28 -23.06 -2.41
CA THR A 192 -4.02 -23.87 -3.38
C THR A 192 -4.99 -22.95 -4.12
N LYS A 193 -4.86 -22.85 -5.44
CA LYS A 193 -5.62 -21.92 -6.27
C LYS A 193 -6.76 -22.56 -7.05
N ASN A 194 -6.71 -23.87 -7.27
CA ASN A 194 -7.61 -24.60 -8.18
C ASN A 194 -7.64 -23.90 -9.57
N ALA A 195 -8.79 -23.45 -10.05
CA ALA A 195 -8.90 -22.70 -11.30
C ALA A 195 -8.88 -21.17 -11.12
N LYS A 196 -8.43 -20.69 -9.95
CA LYS A 196 -8.40 -19.27 -9.60
C LYS A 196 -7.02 -18.67 -9.83
N THR A 197 -6.96 -17.36 -9.99
CA THR A 197 -5.70 -16.61 -10.02
C THR A 197 -5.52 -15.80 -8.76
N TRP A 198 -4.26 -15.58 -8.39
CA TRP A 198 -3.88 -14.70 -7.29
C TRP A 198 -3.05 -13.54 -7.82
N ASN A 199 -3.67 -12.38 -7.85
CA ASN A 199 -3.08 -11.15 -8.34
C ASN A 199 -2.82 -10.22 -7.15
N VAL A 200 -1.64 -9.63 -7.08
CA VAL A 200 -1.25 -8.71 -6.00
C VAL A 200 -0.79 -7.40 -6.62
N GLU A 201 -1.31 -6.32 -6.11
CA GLU A 201 -0.90 -4.96 -6.46
C GLU A 201 -0.39 -4.27 -5.19
N VAL A 202 0.79 -3.67 -5.27
CA VAL A 202 1.43 -3.03 -4.11
C VAL A 202 1.81 -1.61 -4.47
N VAL A 203 1.46 -0.67 -3.60
CA VAL A 203 1.91 0.71 -3.69
C VAL A 203 3.24 0.87 -2.97
N VAL A 204 4.18 1.56 -3.61
CA VAL A 204 5.46 1.92 -3.02
C VAL A 204 5.66 3.43 -3.06
N ALA A 205 6.44 3.94 -2.12
CA ALA A 205 6.78 5.35 -2.07
C ALA A 205 7.57 5.78 -3.30
N GLY A 206 7.22 6.90 -3.89
CA GLY A 206 7.97 7.53 -4.96
C GLY A 206 9.15 8.30 -4.43
N ALA A 207 8.91 9.16 -3.47
CA ALA A 207 9.92 9.96 -2.83
C ALA A 207 10.30 9.41 -1.45
N MET A 208 11.51 9.70 -1.03
CA MET A 208 12.02 9.28 0.28
C MET A 208 11.24 9.91 1.45
N GLU A 209 10.60 11.05 1.24
CA GLU A 209 9.71 11.72 2.22
C GLU A 209 8.60 10.84 2.76
N GLU A 210 8.00 10.06 1.89
CA GLU A 210 6.89 9.18 2.22
C GLU A 210 7.33 7.98 3.09
N LEU A 211 8.62 7.72 3.16
CA LEU A 211 9.20 6.69 4.01
C LEU A 211 9.56 7.17 5.42
N ALA A 212 9.13 8.37 5.82
CA ALA A 212 9.47 9.00 7.09
C ALA A 212 11.00 9.05 7.34
N VAL A 213 11.77 9.39 6.33
CA VAL A 213 13.23 9.43 6.41
C VAL A 213 13.66 10.64 7.21
N THR A 214 14.60 10.45 8.14
CA THR A 214 15.14 11.51 8.99
C THR A 214 16.40 12.17 8.41
N ASN A 215 16.79 11.82 7.19
CA ASN A 215 18.01 12.28 6.55
C ASN A 215 17.80 12.49 5.05
N ARG A 216 18.07 13.71 4.57
CA ARG A 216 18.01 14.09 3.14
C ARG A 216 19.35 13.89 2.38
N GLU A 217 20.32 13.25 2.96
CA GLU A 217 21.55 12.91 2.26
C GLU A 217 21.40 11.77 1.25
N MET A 218 20.20 11.20 1.14
CA MET A 218 19.96 10.13 0.19
C MET A 218 19.95 10.69 -1.23
N VAL A 219 20.82 10.14 -2.02
CA VAL A 219 20.93 10.45 -3.45
C VAL A 219 19.79 9.81 -4.23
N ASP A 220 19.47 10.40 -5.40
CA ASP A 220 18.64 9.75 -6.40
C ASP A 220 19.08 8.31 -6.64
N ASP A 221 18.14 7.46 -6.97
CA ASP A 221 18.38 6.04 -7.19
C ASP A 221 18.77 5.23 -5.95
N ALA A 222 18.53 5.72 -4.74
CA ALA A 222 18.74 4.92 -3.54
C ALA A 222 17.91 3.63 -3.59
N LEU A 223 18.54 2.51 -3.23
CA LEU A 223 17.85 1.23 -3.18
C LEU A 223 16.93 1.17 -1.97
N ILE A 224 15.64 1.03 -2.23
CA ILE A 224 14.59 0.91 -1.20
C ILE A 224 14.07 -0.52 -1.19
N THR A 225 13.77 -1.02 0.01
CA THR A 225 13.10 -2.31 0.19
C THR A 225 11.77 -2.10 0.90
N ARG A 226 10.68 -2.43 0.23
CA ARG A 226 9.32 -2.40 0.78
C ARG A 226 8.86 -3.83 1.08
N TYR A 227 8.73 -4.15 2.35
CA TYR A 227 8.08 -5.39 2.80
C TYR A 227 6.56 -5.18 2.77
N PHE A 228 5.85 -6.10 2.13
CA PHE A 228 4.39 -6.01 2.01
C PHE A 228 3.67 -7.27 2.48
N MET A 229 4.39 -8.39 2.64
CA MET A 229 3.81 -9.63 3.11
C MET A 229 4.80 -10.42 3.95
N SER A 230 4.36 -10.89 5.13
CA SER A 230 5.07 -11.87 5.96
C SER A 230 4.47 -13.25 5.73
N THR A 231 5.28 -14.27 5.54
CA THR A 231 4.83 -15.63 5.23
C THR A 231 5.64 -16.68 5.99
N GLY A 232 5.13 -17.91 6.06
CA GLY A 232 5.85 -19.05 6.60
C GLY A 232 6.63 -19.85 5.55
N ALA A 233 6.56 -19.43 4.26
CA ALA A 233 7.24 -20.09 3.15
C ALA A 233 7.47 -19.09 2.00
N ASP A 234 8.23 -19.53 0.99
CA ASP A 234 8.33 -18.77 -0.26
C ASP A 234 7.05 -18.93 -1.09
N LEU A 235 6.19 -17.92 -1.04
CA LEU A 235 4.93 -17.87 -1.78
C LEU A 235 5.03 -17.12 -3.12
N GLY A 236 6.18 -16.55 -3.45
CA GLY A 236 6.36 -15.76 -4.67
C GLY A 236 6.05 -16.53 -5.95
N ALA A 237 6.35 -17.83 -5.98
CA ALA A 237 6.02 -18.71 -7.09
C ALA A 237 4.50 -18.98 -7.25
N SER A 238 3.70 -18.67 -6.23
CA SER A 238 2.24 -18.85 -6.27
C SER A 238 1.52 -17.65 -6.87
N LEU A 239 2.18 -16.49 -7.03
CA LEU A 239 1.63 -15.31 -7.66
C LEU A 239 1.39 -15.54 -9.16
N ASP A 240 0.20 -15.20 -9.64
CA ASP A 240 -0.08 -15.17 -11.08
C ASP A 240 0.31 -13.83 -11.68
N SER A 241 0.10 -12.74 -10.92
CA SER A 241 0.63 -11.43 -11.29
C SER A 241 1.01 -10.62 -10.06
N LEU A 242 2.05 -9.80 -10.23
CA LEU A 242 2.44 -8.78 -9.29
C LEU A 242 2.60 -7.47 -10.05
N ARG A 243 1.88 -6.46 -9.61
CA ARG A 243 2.02 -5.09 -10.10
C ARG A 243 2.50 -4.21 -8.97
N ILE A 244 3.48 -3.38 -9.26
CA ILE A 244 4.00 -2.39 -8.32
C ILE A 244 3.71 -1.01 -8.88
N TRP A 245 3.08 -0.20 -8.05
CA TRP A 245 2.72 1.17 -8.35
C TRP A 245 3.56 2.12 -7.51
N LYS A 246 4.45 2.87 -8.16
CA LYS A 246 5.24 3.92 -7.51
C LYS A 246 4.42 5.21 -7.48
N GLN A 247 4.21 5.77 -6.30
CA GLN A 247 3.53 7.06 -6.15
C GLN A 247 4.42 8.17 -6.73
N ALA A 248 3.89 8.94 -7.66
CA ALA A 248 4.58 10.03 -8.35
C ALA A 248 4.02 11.42 -7.99
N GLY A 249 2.96 11.47 -7.19
CA GLY A 249 2.27 12.67 -6.73
C GLY A 249 1.04 12.30 -5.91
N ASP A 250 0.26 13.26 -5.46
CA ASP A 250 -0.86 13.05 -4.53
C ASP A 250 -1.85 11.96 -4.98
N ASP A 251 -2.18 11.89 -6.25
CA ASP A 251 -3.02 10.82 -6.82
C ASP A 251 -2.50 10.42 -8.20
N THR A 252 -1.19 10.28 -8.32
CA THR A 252 -0.55 9.89 -9.56
C THR A 252 0.42 8.75 -9.28
N TYR A 253 0.30 7.66 -10.04
CA TYR A 253 1.07 6.45 -9.86
C TYR A 253 1.67 5.97 -11.17
N GLU A 254 2.86 5.41 -11.10
CA GLU A 254 3.57 4.84 -12.22
C GLU A 254 3.77 3.34 -12.00
N ALA A 255 3.45 2.54 -13.02
CA ALA A 255 3.69 1.11 -12.95
C ALA A 255 5.19 0.82 -13.11
N LEU A 256 5.77 0.09 -12.17
CA LEU A 256 7.14 -0.39 -12.28
C LEU A 256 7.21 -1.70 -13.08
N THR A 257 8.30 -1.89 -13.82
CA THR A 257 8.55 -3.12 -14.58
C THR A 257 9.41 -4.09 -13.76
N ARG A 258 8.97 -5.37 -13.68
CA ARG A 258 9.73 -6.39 -12.97
C ARG A 258 11.05 -6.72 -13.69
N VAL A 259 12.12 -6.85 -12.91
CA VAL A 259 13.42 -7.35 -13.34
C VAL A 259 13.81 -8.61 -12.55
N ASP A 260 14.75 -9.39 -13.08
CA ASP A 260 15.13 -10.70 -12.53
C ASP A 260 16.35 -10.64 -11.61
N SER A 261 17.07 -9.53 -11.59
CA SER A 261 18.28 -9.38 -10.77
C SER A 261 18.51 -7.94 -10.32
N ALA A 262 19.21 -7.78 -9.20
CA ALA A 262 19.55 -6.48 -8.63
C ALA A 262 20.39 -5.61 -9.58
N GLY A 263 21.22 -6.22 -10.43
CA GLY A 263 22.03 -5.49 -11.42
C GLY A 263 21.22 -4.84 -12.56
N GLN A 264 19.95 -5.18 -12.68
CA GLN A 264 19.03 -4.60 -13.67
C GLN A 264 18.15 -3.49 -13.09
N LEU A 265 18.24 -3.24 -11.77
CA LEU A 265 17.43 -2.21 -11.12
C LEU A 265 17.83 -0.81 -11.58
N GLY A 266 16.86 -0.06 -12.05
CA GLY A 266 16.92 1.34 -12.45
C GLY A 266 15.64 2.06 -12.08
N ALA A 267 15.55 3.34 -12.40
CA ALA A 267 14.29 4.08 -12.30
C ALA A 267 13.20 3.36 -13.12
N GLY A 268 12.02 3.19 -12.57
CA GLY A 268 10.91 2.51 -13.24
C GLY A 268 10.93 0.98 -13.16
N ASN A 269 11.85 0.37 -12.40
CA ASN A 269 11.96 -1.09 -12.27
C ASN A 269 11.86 -1.55 -10.81
N PHE A 270 11.43 -2.80 -10.62
CA PHE A 270 11.46 -3.45 -9.32
C PHE A 270 11.97 -4.89 -9.41
N LEU A 271 12.55 -5.37 -8.31
CA LEU A 271 12.91 -6.76 -8.08
C LEU A 271 12.03 -7.34 -6.98
N LEU A 272 11.34 -8.45 -7.25
CA LEU A 272 10.66 -9.22 -6.20
C LEU A 272 11.68 -10.03 -5.42
N VAL A 273 11.70 -9.83 -4.10
CA VAL A 273 12.45 -10.67 -3.17
C VAL A 273 11.45 -11.51 -2.37
N SER A 274 11.46 -12.81 -2.59
CA SER A 274 10.57 -13.76 -1.91
C SER A 274 11.39 -14.88 -1.29
N ASN A 275 11.10 -15.18 -0.03
CA ASN A 275 11.77 -16.24 0.73
C ASN A 275 10.83 -16.77 1.82
N GLY A 276 11.28 -17.72 2.63
CA GLY A 276 10.50 -18.32 3.71
C GLY A 276 10.12 -17.39 4.87
N SER A 277 10.48 -16.10 4.81
CA SER A 277 10.13 -15.10 5.83
C SER A 277 9.16 -14.05 5.32
N GLY A 278 9.04 -13.87 4.01
CA GLY A 278 8.14 -12.88 3.44
C GLY A 278 8.40 -12.54 1.99
N MET A 279 7.64 -11.57 1.52
CA MET A 279 7.78 -10.96 0.21
C MET A 279 8.02 -9.46 0.35
N SER A 280 9.00 -8.98 -0.40
CA SER A 280 9.32 -7.57 -0.51
C SER A 280 9.65 -7.21 -1.96
N VAL A 281 9.58 -5.93 -2.25
CA VAL A 281 10.08 -5.38 -3.50
C VAL A 281 11.27 -4.48 -3.23
N GLN A 282 12.30 -4.58 -4.08
CA GLN A 282 13.40 -3.64 -4.13
C GLN A 282 13.23 -2.76 -5.36
N TYR A 283 13.40 -1.47 -5.21
CA TYR A 283 13.23 -0.49 -6.27
C TYR A 283 14.12 0.74 -6.02
N LYS A 284 14.24 1.59 -7.02
CA LYS A 284 14.94 2.86 -6.90
C LYS A 284 13.97 3.96 -6.53
N GLY A 285 14.24 4.62 -5.42
CA GLY A 285 13.53 5.82 -5.00
C GLY A 285 14.13 7.06 -5.62
N GLU A 286 13.35 8.11 -5.66
CA GLU A 286 13.84 9.45 -5.95
C GLU A 286 14.47 10.02 -4.69
N GLY A 287 15.64 10.62 -4.83
CA GLY A 287 16.29 11.32 -3.74
C GLY A 287 15.54 12.60 -3.38
N TYR A 288 15.91 13.15 -2.26
CA TYR A 288 15.40 14.43 -1.82
C TYR A 288 16.14 15.59 -2.44
N ASP A 289 15.41 16.58 -2.86
CA ASP A 289 15.94 17.92 -2.92
C ASP A 289 16.03 18.50 -1.50
N ALA A 290 17.23 18.86 -1.09
CA ALA A 290 17.43 19.55 0.17
C ALA A 290 16.59 20.84 0.17
N GLU A 291 15.74 21.00 1.18
CA GLU A 291 14.93 22.20 1.32
C GLU A 291 15.77 23.32 1.93
N THR A 292 15.37 24.58 1.64
CA THR A 292 15.91 25.73 2.35
C THR A 292 14.88 26.18 3.38
N LEU A 293 15.24 26.05 4.65
CA LEU A 293 14.36 26.32 5.78
C LEU A 293 14.80 27.58 6.51
N VAL A 294 13.83 28.34 6.99
CA VAL A 294 14.05 29.53 7.81
C VAL A 294 13.62 29.24 9.24
N TRP A 295 14.50 29.55 10.21
CA TRP A 295 14.21 29.38 11.63
C TRP A 295 13.21 30.41 12.14
N ASN A 296 12.13 29.96 12.74
CA ASN A 296 11.05 30.79 13.27
C ASN A 296 10.69 30.47 14.74
N SER A 297 11.60 29.91 15.51
CA SER A 297 11.29 29.50 16.89
C SER A 297 12.32 30.02 17.88
N ASN A 298 11.93 30.08 19.14
CA ASN A 298 12.84 30.17 20.27
C ASN A 298 12.82 28.80 20.96
N GLY A 299 13.81 27.94 20.69
CA GLY A 299 13.72 26.59 21.21
C GLY A 299 14.89 25.71 20.83
N THR A 300 14.64 24.43 20.88
CA THR A 300 15.62 23.39 20.58
C THR A 300 15.47 22.94 19.13
N TRP A 301 16.57 23.02 18.39
CA TRP A 301 16.68 22.43 17.07
C TRP A 301 17.19 20.99 17.21
N SER A 302 16.43 20.05 16.71
CA SER A 302 16.79 18.63 16.59
C SER A 302 16.62 18.16 15.16
N ASN A 303 17.17 16.99 14.85
CA ASN A 303 17.09 16.39 13.50
C ASN A 303 15.67 15.98 13.05
N THR A 304 14.66 16.18 13.89
CA THR A 304 13.23 15.97 13.57
C THR A 304 12.36 17.07 14.16
N GLY A 305 13.00 18.18 14.57
CA GLY A 305 12.32 19.28 15.26
C GLY A 305 11.55 20.17 14.32
N THR A 306 10.41 20.66 14.78
CA THR A 306 9.64 21.74 14.15
C THR A 306 10.20 23.12 14.53
N GLY A 307 9.59 24.17 14.06
CA GLY A 307 10.04 25.54 14.27
C GLY A 307 10.73 26.16 13.06
N TRP A 308 10.53 25.54 11.92
CA TRP A 308 11.02 25.95 10.61
C TRP A 308 9.87 26.24 9.67
N TYR A 309 10.08 27.05 8.68
CA TYR A 309 9.21 27.17 7.51
C TYR A 309 10.05 27.20 6.23
N LYS A 310 9.48 26.79 5.11
CA LYS A 310 10.19 26.78 3.82
C LYS A 310 10.46 28.22 3.36
N GLN A 311 11.66 28.48 2.86
CA GLN A 311 11.99 29.77 2.27
C GLN A 311 11.01 30.10 1.14
N GLY A 312 10.44 31.30 1.20
CA GLY A 312 9.41 31.74 0.24
C GLY A 312 7.98 31.36 0.60
N ASP A 313 7.75 30.60 1.67
CA ASP A 313 6.40 30.38 2.20
C ASP A 313 5.90 31.65 2.91
N GLY A 314 5.02 32.41 2.24
CA GLY A 314 4.42 33.60 2.80
C GLY A 314 3.52 33.38 4.00
N THR A 315 3.06 32.15 4.21
CA THR A 315 2.20 31.75 5.35
C THR A 315 3.01 31.30 6.56
N LYS A 316 4.30 31.01 6.37
CA LYS A 316 5.21 30.49 7.39
C LYS A 316 4.67 29.24 8.07
N THR A 317 4.16 28.33 7.26
CA THR A 317 3.66 27.04 7.74
C THR A 317 4.77 26.25 8.41
N ASP A 318 4.54 25.84 9.65
CA ASP A 318 5.53 25.12 10.44
C ASP A 318 5.87 23.77 9.77
N THR A 319 7.16 23.51 9.62
CA THR A 319 7.68 22.29 9.02
C THR A 319 8.82 21.70 9.84
N SER A 320 9.18 20.45 9.57
CA SER A 320 10.28 19.77 10.24
C SER A 320 11.58 19.92 9.47
N PHE A 321 12.66 20.12 10.22
CA PHE A 321 14.01 20.00 9.68
C PHE A 321 14.39 18.55 9.50
N LEU A 322 15.04 18.24 8.39
CA LEU A 322 15.70 16.96 8.15
C LEU A 322 17.19 17.20 7.88
N ASN A 323 18.03 16.25 8.29
CA ASN A 323 19.45 16.32 7.97
C ASN A 323 19.67 16.42 6.44
N GLY A 324 20.53 17.33 6.02
CA GLY A 324 20.77 17.64 4.62
C GLY A 324 20.07 18.91 4.13
N ASP A 325 19.10 19.47 4.87
CA ASP A 325 18.49 20.74 4.52
C ASP A 325 19.48 21.92 4.62
N ALA A 326 19.25 22.95 3.81
CA ALA A 326 19.86 24.25 3.99
C ALA A 326 19.07 25.06 5.03
N VAL A 327 19.75 25.81 5.88
CA VAL A 327 19.08 26.58 6.93
C VAL A 327 19.48 28.07 6.90
N ILE A 328 18.50 28.91 7.17
CA ILE A 328 18.66 30.36 7.23
C ILE A 328 18.21 30.86 8.61
N PHE A 329 19.04 31.65 9.24
CA PHE A 329 18.71 32.50 10.39
C PHE A 329 18.65 33.90 9.91
N THR A 330 17.47 34.52 9.89
CA THR A 330 17.28 35.87 9.37
C THR A 330 16.94 36.87 10.49
N ALA A 331 17.45 38.06 10.39
CA ALA A 331 17.13 39.18 11.31
C ALA A 331 15.65 39.58 11.22
N ALA A 332 14.99 39.35 10.08
CA ALA A 332 13.55 39.60 9.91
C ALA A 332 12.67 38.84 10.91
N GLU A 333 13.14 37.69 11.43
CA GLU A 333 12.45 36.93 12.47
C GLU A 333 12.79 37.37 13.90
N GLY A 334 13.59 38.43 14.05
CA GLY A 334 14.05 38.96 15.33
C GLY A 334 15.11 38.08 16.00
N SER A 335 15.54 38.49 17.19
CA SER A 335 16.50 37.71 17.96
C SER A 335 15.92 36.39 18.43
N LYS A 336 16.53 35.30 18.02
CA LYS A 336 16.12 33.91 18.38
C LYS A 336 17.22 33.22 19.17
N THR A 337 16.83 32.43 20.15
CA THR A 337 17.76 31.55 20.84
C THR A 337 17.56 30.16 20.27
N VAL A 338 18.66 29.53 19.87
CA VAL A 338 18.66 28.17 19.32
C VAL A 338 19.53 27.27 20.20
N ASN A 339 18.92 26.24 20.75
CA ASN A 339 19.63 25.20 21.45
C ASN A 339 19.72 23.97 20.54
N PHE A 340 20.86 23.33 20.49
CA PHE A 340 21.07 22.16 19.65
C PHE A 340 20.84 20.90 20.46
N SER A 341 20.15 19.90 19.87
CA SER A 341 19.98 18.58 20.43
C SER A 341 20.19 17.50 19.38
N GLY A 342 21.10 16.59 19.63
CA GLY A 342 21.46 15.51 18.71
C GLY A 342 22.48 15.90 17.63
N GLY A 343 22.71 14.97 16.72
CA GLY A 343 23.57 15.21 15.53
C GLY A 343 22.78 15.99 14.48
N ILE A 344 23.19 17.22 14.21
CA ILE A 344 22.61 18.07 13.17
C ILE A 344 23.59 18.09 12.00
N ASN A 345 23.10 17.74 10.82
CA ASN A 345 23.85 17.83 9.57
C ASN A 345 23.08 18.71 8.58
N VAL A 346 23.71 19.75 8.07
CA VAL A 346 23.10 20.71 7.13
C VAL A 346 23.90 20.78 5.84
N SER A 347 23.22 20.98 4.70
CA SER A 347 23.91 21.24 3.43
C SER A 347 24.53 22.65 3.40
N SER A 348 23.89 23.62 4.04
CA SER A 348 24.42 24.96 4.26
C SER A 348 23.75 25.64 5.44
N MET A 349 24.44 26.62 6.03
CA MET A 349 23.90 27.48 7.08
C MET A 349 24.19 28.95 6.74
N THR A 350 23.13 29.74 6.68
CA THR A 350 23.20 31.17 6.36
C THR A 350 22.71 32.00 7.53
N PHE A 351 23.46 33.02 7.89
CA PHE A 351 23.04 34.08 8.82
C PHE A 351 22.87 35.36 8.03
N GLU A 352 21.64 35.82 7.88
CA GLU A 352 21.33 37.06 7.25
C GLU A 352 21.37 38.18 8.31
N THR A 353 22.08 39.23 7.99
CA THR A 353 22.13 40.46 8.82
C THR A 353 21.32 41.55 8.14
N ASP A 354 20.76 42.50 8.93
CA ASP A 354 20.09 43.68 8.43
C ASP A 354 21.03 44.56 7.59
#